data_b0b190141035fc27e83b40c07bbb9b90
#
_entry.id   b0b190141035fc27e83b40c07bbb9b90
#
_cell.length_a   1.000
_cell.length_b   1.000
_cell.length_c   1.000
_cell.angle_alpha   90.00
_cell.angle_beta   90.00
_cell.angle_gamma   90.00
#
_symmetry.space_group_name_H-M   'P 1'
#
loop_
_entity.id
_entity.type
_entity.pdbx_description
1 polymer ?
#
loop_
_entity_poly.entity_id
_entity_poly.type
_entity_poly.pdbx_seq_one_letter_code
_entity_poly.pdbx_strand_id
1 'polypeptide(L)'
;MSKTFFLTVLLFFVIAGQARAGIDSSFDPSGWLKFDGDHFEVLCASPDDEDMAHDILNHAEDYYNDIADDIGYSRYQNFWTWDNRVKIILFHDQPSYVQQTGQPPWSQGFASIYSELFRSRIIVSYKDQPNFLEVILPHEITHLILHDFIGFNRPIPRFFDEGVAQLEQKDDSLNHMDVVARLIIGGRIIPLQDLLAYDLMAHKNDAKSVSIFYVESLYIMDFLVKTYGKDAFKEMCRRLRDGESFEQALKSSYYPTLDSMQTLQDKWFEYAKQYL
;
A
#
# COMPACT_ATOMS: atom_id res chain seq x y z
N MET A 1 -12.28 -29.06 -18.36
CA MET A 1 -12.89 -28.42 -17.20
C MET A 1 -12.04 -27.19 -16.87
N SER A 2 -12.47 -26.01 -17.28
CA SER A 2 -11.77 -24.75 -17.06
C SER A 2 -11.92 -24.38 -15.61
N LYS A 3 -10.83 -24.45 -14.82
CA LYS A 3 -10.78 -23.83 -13.50
C LYS A 3 -10.66 -22.33 -13.73
N THR A 4 -11.77 -21.64 -13.58
CA THR A 4 -11.82 -20.17 -13.51
C THR A 4 -11.12 -19.77 -12.22
N PHE A 5 -9.85 -19.39 -12.33
CA PHE A 5 -9.10 -18.79 -11.24
C PHE A 5 -9.68 -17.39 -11.01
N PHE A 6 -10.54 -17.25 -10.02
CA PHE A 6 -10.84 -15.95 -9.44
C PHE A 6 -9.62 -15.56 -8.61
N LEU A 7 -8.77 -14.72 -9.20
CA LEU A 7 -7.80 -13.93 -8.44
C LEU A 7 -8.64 -12.99 -7.56
N THR A 8 -8.73 -13.28 -6.27
CA THR A 8 -9.34 -12.37 -5.30
C THR A 8 -8.35 -11.21 -5.13
N VAL A 9 -8.40 -10.25 -6.04
CA VAL A 9 -7.65 -9.00 -5.87
C VAL A 9 -8.32 -8.25 -4.75
N LEU A 10 -7.64 -8.19 -3.61
CA LEU A 10 -8.00 -7.34 -2.49
C LEU A 10 -7.98 -5.88 -2.96
N LEU A 11 -9.17 -5.31 -3.15
CA LEU A 11 -9.36 -3.93 -3.59
C LEU A 11 -9.10 -2.99 -2.40
N PHE A 12 -7.85 -2.59 -2.22
CA PHE A 12 -7.51 -1.53 -1.30
C PHE A 12 -7.76 -0.16 -1.96
N PHE A 13 -8.60 0.64 -1.37
CA PHE A 13 -8.76 2.04 -1.76
C PHE A 13 -8.11 2.94 -0.71
N VAL A 14 -6.86 3.34 -0.96
CA VAL A 14 -6.34 4.57 -0.37
C VAL A 14 -6.91 5.72 -1.20
N ILE A 15 -7.83 6.46 -0.63
CA ILE A 15 -8.39 7.65 -1.25
C ILE A 15 -7.44 8.82 -0.96
N ALA A 16 -6.39 8.95 -1.74
CA ALA A 16 -5.70 10.23 -1.88
C ALA A 16 -6.46 11.06 -2.92
N GLY A 17 -7.43 11.86 -2.47
CA GLY A 17 -8.13 12.81 -3.31
C GLY A 17 -9.66 12.70 -3.25
N GLN A 18 -10.29 13.53 -2.39
CA GLN A 18 -11.70 13.94 -2.42
C GLN A 18 -12.83 12.94 -2.10
N ALA A 19 -12.65 12.00 -1.22
CA ALA A 19 -13.67 11.69 -0.21
C ALA A 19 -12.91 11.58 1.09
N ARG A 20 -13.36 12.25 2.16
CA ARG A 20 -12.72 12.17 3.46
C ARG A 20 -12.81 10.71 3.93
N ALA A 21 -11.81 9.90 3.61
CA ALA A 21 -11.60 8.65 4.30
C ALA A 21 -11.26 9.02 5.73
N GLY A 22 -12.20 8.85 6.62
CA GLY A 22 -12.08 9.25 8.01
C GLY A 22 -13.13 8.54 8.85
N ILE A 23 -12.95 8.62 10.13
CA ILE A 23 -13.95 8.15 11.10
C ILE A 23 -14.95 9.27 11.30
N ASP A 24 -16.23 8.93 11.42
CA ASP A 24 -17.29 9.89 11.69
C ASP A 24 -16.95 10.72 12.93
N SER A 25 -17.18 12.02 12.85
CA SER A 25 -16.88 12.95 13.95
C SER A 25 -17.72 12.71 15.22
N SER A 26 -18.80 11.94 15.13
CA SER A 26 -19.61 11.49 16.26
C SER A 26 -19.03 10.26 16.97
N PHE A 27 -18.02 9.61 16.41
CA PHE A 27 -17.36 8.47 17.04
C PHE A 27 -16.63 8.93 18.31
N ASP A 28 -16.94 8.29 19.42
CA ASP A 28 -16.32 8.56 20.73
C ASP A 28 -15.43 7.39 21.16
N PRO A 29 -14.11 7.53 21.09
CA PRO A 29 -13.17 6.50 21.54
C PRO A 29 -12.93 6.49 23.06
N SER A 30 -13.60 7.31 23.86
CA SER A 30 -13.29 7.50 25.29
C SER A 30 -13.45 6.23 26.13
N GLY A 31 -14.27 5.26 25.66
CA GLY A 31 -14.46 3.96 26.30
C GLY A 31 -13.59 2.85 25.72
N TRP A 32 -12.73 3.16 24.75
CA TRP A 32 -11.89 2.17 24.09
C TRP A 32 -10.60 1.94 24.87
N LEU A 33 -10.13 0.71 24.82
CA LEU A 33 -8.84 0.33 25.37
C LEU A 33 -7.73 0.78 24.43
N LYS A 34 -6.61 1.14 25.05
CA LYS A 34 -5.45 1.69 24.38
C LYS A 34 -4.21 0.91 24.75
N PHE A 35 -3.49 0.43 23.75
CA PHE A 35 -2.24 -0.30 23.89
C PHE A 35 -1.14 0.46 23.16
N ASP A 36 -0.11 0.85 23.90
CA ASP A 36 0.98 1.69 23.39
C ASP A 36 2.19 0.85 22.98
N GLY A 37 2.66 1.04 21.74
CA GLY A 37 3.95 0.60 21.21
C GLY A 37 4.93 1.77 21.09
N ASP A 38 6.06 1.58 20.39
CA ASP A 38 7.04 2.63 20.14
C ASP A 38 6.56 3.63 19.08
N HIS A 39 6.05 3.12 17.95
CA HIS A 39 5.59 3.92 16.80
C HIS A 39 4.08 3.85 16.61
N PHE A 40 3.41 2.89 17.24
CA PHE A 40 1.98 2.64 17.07
C PHE A 40 1.23 2.66 18.40
N GLU A 41 -0.07 2.88 18.29
CA GLU A 41 -1.03 2.79 19.37
C GLU A 41 -2.24 2.02 18.83
N VAL A 42 -2.62 0.90 19.44
CA VAL A 42 -3.81 0.14 19.05
C VAL A 42 -4.97 0.53 19.95
N LEU A 43 -6.12 0.82 19.32
CA LEU A 43 -7.39 1.09 19.99
C LEU A 43 -8.39 0.00 19.65
N CYS A 44 -9.00 -0.63 20.67
CA CYS A 44 -10.04 -1.61 20.51
C CYS A 44 -11.15 -1.46 21.57
N ALA A 45 -12.34 -1.99 21.28
CA ALA A 45 -13.52 -1.76 22.09
C ALA A 45 -13.66 -2.71 23.29
N SER A 46 -12.98 -3.87 23.29
CA SER A 46 -13.17 -4.94 24.28
C SER A 46 -11.87 -5.34 24.97
N PRO A 47 -11.90 -5.62 26.29
CA PRO A 47 -10.77 -6.25 26.99
C PRO A 47 -10.38 -7.62 26.41
N ASP A 48 -11.34 -8.34 25.83
CA ASP A 48 -11.08 -9.65 25.21
C ASP A 48 -10.16 -9.55 23.98
N ASP A 49 -9.87 -8.33 23.50
CA ASP A 49 -9.03 -8.08 22.34
C ASP A 49 -7.56 -7.73 22.70
N GLU A 50 -7.18 -7.84 23.99
CA GLU A 50 -5.84 -7.49 24.48
C GLU A 50 -4.72 -8.29 23.80
N ASP A 51 -4.85 -9.61 23.74
CA ASP A 51 -3.85 -10.46 23.08
C ASP A 51 -3.69 -10.12 21.60
N MET A 52 -4.80 -9.87 20.91
CA MET A 52 -4.81 -9.45 19.52
C MET A 52 -4.17 -8.07 19.35
N ALA A 53 -4.43 -7.12 20.24
CA ALA A 53 -3.84 -5.78 20.18
C ALA A 53 -2.32 -5.82 20.35
N HIS A 54 -1.81 -6.67 21.25
CA HIS A 54 -0.37 -6.88 21.42
C HIS A 54 0.26 -7.56 20.20
N ASP A 55 -0.42 -8.54 19.60
CA ASP A 55 0.05 -9.19 18.37
C ASP A 55 0.14 -8.19 17.20
N ILE A 56 -0.88 -7.34 17.05
CA ILE A 56 -0.86 -6.25 16.05
C ILE A 56 0.28 -5.27 16.30
N LEU A 57 0.52 -4.87 17.55
CA LEU A 57 1.63 -3.96 17.88
C LEU A 57 2.97 -4.56 17.48
N ASN A 58 3.23 -5.82 17.84
CA ASN A 58 4.47 -6.50 17.52
C ASN A 58 4.70 -6.55 16.00
N HIS A 59 3.69 -6.96 15.22
CA HIS A 59 3.80 -7.00 13.76
C HIS A 59 3.97 -5.60 13.16
N ALA A 60 3.24 -4.60 13.67
CA ALA A 60 3.34 -3.23 13.17
C ALA A 60 4.75 -2.63 13.37
N GLU A 61 5.38 -2.87 14.53
CA GLU A 61 6.73 -2.42 14.83
C GLU A 61 7.77 -3.11 13.92
N ASP A 62 7.63 -4.41 13.69
CA ASP A 62 8.49 -5.17 12.78
C ASP A 62 8.33 -4.65 11.34
N TYR A 63 7.11 -4.48 10.86
CA TYR A 63 6.83 -3.94 9.52
C TYR A 63 7.34 -2.51 9.35
N TYR A 64 7.18 -1.65 10.37
CA TYR A 64 7.73 -0.30 10.32
C TYR A 64 9.24 -0.31 10.08
N ASN A 65 9.96 -1.17 10.78
CA ASN A 65 11.40 -1.27 10.64
C ASN A 65 11.82 -1.80 9.27
N ASP A 66 11.18 -2.87 8.79
CA ASP A 66 11.47 -3.50 7.50
C ASP A 66 11.16 -2.56 6.34
N ILE A 67 9.94 -2.01 6.30
CA ILE A 67 9.47 -1.12 5.23
C ILE A 67 10.28 0.20 5.21
N ALA A 68 10.58 0.76 6.38
CA ALA A 68 11.41 1.96 6.47
C ALA A 68 12.80 1.71 5.90
N ASP A 69 13.39 0.53 6.15
CA ASP A 69 14.65 0.16 5.52
C ASP A 69 14.50 -0.03 4.02
N ASP A 70 13.50 -0.75 3.55
CA ASP A 70 13.28 -1.06 2.14
C ASP A 70 13.03 0.17 1.26
N ILE A 71 12.34 1.18 1.78
CA ILE A 71 12.10 2.47 1.11
C ILE A 71 13.30 3.42 1.25
N GLY A 72 14.18 3.19 2.25
CA GLY A 72 15.27 4.09 2.60
C GLY A 72 14.82 5.30 3.41
N TYR A 73 13.72 5.15 4.14
CA TYR A 73 13.20 6.16 5.06
C TYR A 73 14.21 6.41 6.17
N SER A 74 14.75 7.62 6.21
CA SER A 74 15.69 8.01 7.24
C SER A 74 14.96 8.25 8.56
N ARG A 75 15.24 7.46 9.57
CA ARG A 75 14.63 7.52 10.92
C ARG A 75 14.77 8.87 11.63
N TYR A 76 15.42 9.86 11.00
CA TYR A 76 15.79 11.11 11.65
C TYR A 76 14.87 12.30 11.36
N GLN A 77 13.83 12.18 10.53
CA GLN A 77 13.09 13.36 10.09
C GLN A 77 11.64 13.47 10.54
N ASN A 78 10.90 12.37 10.77
CA ASN A 78 9.51 12.43 11.23
C ASN A 78 9.19 11.21 12.11
N PHE A 79 9.61 11.25 13.35
CA PHE A 79 9.36 10.15 14.27
C PHE A 79 7.86 9.94 14.50
N TRP A 80 7.40 8.71 14.29
CA TRP A 80 6.09 8.24 14.74
C TRP A 80 6.17 7.87 16.23
N THR A 81 6.59 8.79 17.07
CA THR A 81 6.80 8.56 18.50
C THR A 81 5.94 9.53 19.31
N TRP A 82 5.67 9.16 20.54
CA TRP A 82 4.87 9.96 21.47
C TRP A 82 3.48 10.30 20.87
N ASP A 83 3.13 11.58 20.84
CA ASP A 83 1.84 12.06 20.31
C ASP A 83 1.68 11.88 18.79
N ASN A 84 2.79 11.55 18.08
CA ASN A 84 2.80 11.33 16.63
C ASN A 84 2.67 9.86 16.23
N ARG A 85 2.45 8.95 17.18
CA ARG A 85 2.21 7.53 16.88
C ARG A 85 1.06 7.36 15.91
N VAL A 86 1.19 6.37 15.04
CA VAL A 86 0.08 5.93 14.19
C VAL A 86 -0.94 5.19 15.04
N LYS A 87 -2.20 5.57 14.93
CA LYS A 87 -3.28 4.89 15.67
C LYS A 87 -3.89 3.82 14.78
N ILE A 88 -3.86 2.58 15.24
CA ILE A 88 -4.52 1.44 14.61
C ILE A 88 -5.85 1.23 15.32
N ILE A 89 -6.96 1.44 14.62
CA ILE A 89 -8.30 1.44 15.17
C ILE A 89 -9.03 0.21 14.65
N LEU A 90 -9.41 -0.69 15.58
CA LEU A 90 -10.08 -1.94 15.26
C LEU A 90 -11.53 -1.90 15.74
N PHE A 91 -12.45 -1.78 14.79
CA PHE A 91 -13.86 -1.92 15.07
C PHE A 91 -14.20 -3.37 15.42
N HIS A 92 -15.28 -3.55 16.20
CA HIS A 92 -15.71 -4.87 16.64
C HIS A 92 -16.03 -5.80 15.47
N ASP A 93 -16.63 -5.26 14.40
CA ASP A 93 -17.04 -6.01 13.22
C ASP A 93 -17.10 -5.12 11.97
N GLN A 94 -17.26 -5.75 10.81
CA GLN A 94 -17.39 -5.05 9.53
C GLN A 94 -18.59 -4.07 9.48
N PRO A 95 -19.81 -4.40 9.98
CA PRO A 95 -20.92 -3.45 10.01
C PRO A 95 -20.59 -2.17 10.78
N SER A 96 -19.98 -2.28 11.94
CA SER A 96 -19.55 -1.13 12.75
C SER A 96 -18.49 -0.30 12.02
N TYR A 97 -17.51 -0.94 11.39
CA TYR A 97 -16.51 -0.29 10.56
C TYR A 97 -17.15 0.50 9.42
N VAL A 98 -18.04 -0.12 8.63
CA VAL A 98 -18.74 0.53 7.52
C VAL A 98 -19.59 1.71 8.00
N GLN A 99 -20.31 1.54 9.12
CA GLN A 99 -21.16 2.59 9.68
C GLN A 99 -20.34 3.80 10.13
N GLN A 100 -19.20 3.59 10.81
CA GLN A 100 -18.41 4.67 11.41
C GLN A 100 -17.46 5.34 10.42
N THR A 101 -17.10 4.65 9.34
CA THR A 101 -16.14 5.17 8.37
C THR A 101 -16.78 5.63 7.06
N GLY A 102 -18.02 5.21 6.78
CA GLY A 102 -18.66 5.40 5.49
C GLY A 102 -18.00 4.64 4.35
N GLN A 103 -17.09 3.73 4.66
CA GLN A 103 -16.44 2.89 3.65
C GLN A 103 -17.43 1.90 3.04
N PRO A 104 -17.21 1.49 1.78
CA PRO A 104 -18.07 0.49 1.16
C PRO A 104 -17.90 -0.88 1.84
N PRO A 105 -18.95 -1.75 1.84
CA PRO A 105 -18.92 -3.05 2.52
C PRO A 105 -17.80 -4.01 2.08
N TRP A 106 -17.19 -3.79 0.93
CA TRP A 106 -16.07 -4.59 0.47
C TRP A 106 -14.70 -4.07 0.95
N SER A 107 -14.64 -2.88 1.57
CA SER A 107 -13.42 -2.34 2.15
C SER A 107 -13.00 -3.16 3.36
N GLN A 108 -11.71 -3.48 3.44
CA GLN A 108 -11.13 -4.29 4.49
C GLN A 108 -10.35 -3.47 5.51
N GLY A 109 -9.94 -2.28 5.12
CA GLY A 109 -9.21 -1.32 5.92
C GLY A 109 -8.85 -0.10 5.09
N PHE A 110 -8.26 0.88 5.73
CA PHE A 110 -7.64 2.03 5.06
C PHE A 110 -6.67 2.74 6.00
N ALA A 111 -5.70 3.45 5.42
CA ALA A 111 -4.89 4.41 6.14
C ALA A 111 -5.28 5.85 5.80
N SER A 112 -5.05 6.75 6.75
CA SER A 112 -5.12 8.19 6.51
C SER A 112 -3.92 8.87 7.15
N ILE A 113 -3.29 9.76 6.39
CA ILE A 113 -2.15 10.54 6.85
C ILE A 113 -2.50 11.57 7.92
N TYR A 114 -3.78 11.92 8.04
CA TYR A 114 -4.27 12.79 9.08
C TYR A 114 -5.75 12.53 9.36
N SER A 115 -6.06 12.30 10.62
CA SER A 115 -7.42 12.23 11.13
C SER A 115 -7.69 13.46 12.01
N GLU A 116 -8.75 14.22 11.72
CA GLU A 116 -9.14 15.37 12.52
C GLU A 116 -9.50 14.96 13.96
N LEU A 117 -10.11 13.78 14.13
CA LEU A 117 -10.51 13.24 15.43
C LEU A 117 -9.30 12.91 16.31
N PHE A 118 -8.30 12.24 15.74
CA PHE A 118 -7.13 11.78 16.48
C PHE A 118 -5.91 12.69 16.37
N ARG A 119 -5.94 13.68 15.47
CA ARG A 119 -4.83 14.59 15.16
C ARG A 119 -3.53 13.88 14.82
N SER A 120 -3.64 12.69 14.27
CA SER A 120 -2.52 11.82 13.90
C SER A 120 -2.87 10.98 12.66
N ARG A 121 -1.88 10.22 12.19
CA ARG A 121 -2.09 9.16 11.19
C ARG A 121 -2.93 8.05 11.80
N ILE A 122 -3.78 7.44 10.99
CA ILE A 122 -4.60 6.31 11.41
C ILE A 122 -4.53 5.18 10.38
N ILE A 123 -4.63 3.95 10.88
CA ILE A 123 -4.99 2.74 10.13
C ILE A 123 -6.27 2.23 10.74
N VAL A 124 -7.27 1.94 9.92
CA VAL A 124 -8.59 1.54 10.40
C VAL A 124 -9.01 0.23 9.74
N SER A 125 -9.44 -0.73 10.55
CA SER A 125 -9.99 -2.00 10.10
C SER A 125 -10.99 -2.53 11.12
N TYR A 126 -11.29 -3.82 11.09
CA TYR A 126 -12.20 -4.47 12.02
C TYR A 126 -11.67 -5.85 12.43
N LYS A 127 -12.15 -6.31 13.59
CA LYS A 127 -11.81 -7.63 14.14
C LYS A 127 -12.21 -8.73 13.16
N ASP A 128 -11.47 -9.83 13.20
CA ASP A 128 -11.67 -11.01 12.36
C ASP A 128 -11.55 -10.74 10.85
N GLN A 129 -10.93 -9.59 10.48
CA GLN A 129 -10.58 -9.37 9.09
C GLN A 129 -9.52 -10.40 8.65
N PRO A 130 -9.84 -11.29 7.69
CA PRO A 130 -8.87 -12.26 7.20
C PRO A 130 -7.62 -11.57 6.64
N ASN A 131 -6.46 -12.13 6.92
CA ASN A 131 -5.17 -11.64 6.44
C ASN A 131 -4.82 -10.20 6.87
N PHE A 132 -5.40 -9.73 8.02
CA PHE A 132 -5.11 -8.37 8.49
C PHE A 132 -3.62 -8.19 8.77
N LEU A 133 -3.02 -9.11 9.51
CA LEU A 133 -1.61 -9.00 9.90
C LEU A 133 -0.65 -9.13 8.71
N GLU A 134 -0.87 -10.10 7.83
CA GLU A 134 0.07 -10.43 6.76
C GLU A 134 -0.12 -9.57 5.49
N VAL A 135 -1.31 -9.01 5.28
CA VAL A 135 -1.65 -8.33 4.04
C VAL A 135 -2.01 -6.87 4.28
N ILE A 136 -3.05 -6.61 5.09
CA ILE A 136 -3.61 -5.25 5.22
C ILE A 136 -2.67 -4.35 6.00
N LEU A 137 -2.20 -4.81 7.15
CA LEU A 137 -1.38 -4.01 8.04
C LEU A 137 -0.07 -3.53 7.37
N PRO A 138 0.78 -4.39 6.77
CA PRO A 138 1.99 -3.93 6.09
C PRO A 138 1.67 -3.06 4.87
N HIS A 139 0.59 -3.32 4.14
CA HIS A 139 0.14 -2.49 3.03
C HIS A 139 -0.15 -1.05 3.47
N GLU A 140 -0.95 -0.88 4.51
CA GLU A 140 -1.34 0.44 5.02
C GLU A 140 -0.18 1.19 5.67
N ILE A 141 0.71 0.48 6.39
CA ILE A 141 1.96 1.05 6.92
C ILE A 141 2.83 1.57 5.79
N THR A 142 2.91 0.84 4.69
CA THR A 142 3.72 1.24 3.52
C THR A 142 3.25 2.56 2.93
N HIS A 143 1.95 2.74 2.73
CA HIS A 143 1.41 4.03 2.27
C HIS A 143 1.80 5.18 3.20
N LEU A 144 1.66 4.98 4.51
CA LEU A 144 2.00 6.03 5.48
C LEU A 144 3.49 6.38 5.44
N ILE A 145 4.39 5.37 5.40
CA ILE A 145 5.84 5.59 5.32
C ILE A 145 6.22 6.25 3.99
N LEU A 146 5.69 5.76 2.87
CA LEU A 146 6.02 6.27 1.55
C LEU A 146 5.62 7.75 1.40
N HIS A 147 4.41 8.09 1.83
CA HIS A 147 3.93 9.47 1.79
C HIS A 147 4.64 10.40 2.80
N ASP A 148 5.02 9.91 3.97
CA ASP A 148 5.87 10.67 4.90
C ASP A 148 7.25 10.93 4.33
N PHE A 149 7.83 9.93 3.67
CA PHE A 149 9.17 10.03 3.11
C PHE A 149 9.22 10.92 1.88
N ILE A 150 8.35 10.71 0.92
CA ILE A 150 8.34 11.47 -0.34
C ILE A 150 7.73 12.86 -0.12
N GLY A 151 6.74 12.96 0.77
CA GLY A 151 6.02 14.19 1.09
C GLY A 151 4.62 14.22 0.49
N PHE A 152 3.62 14.56 1.31
CA PHE A 152 2.19 14.53 0.97
C PHE A 152 1.77 15.41 -0.21
N ASN A 153 2.54 16.44 -0.52
CA ASN A 153 2.27 17.35 -1.62
C ASN A 153 3.03 16.97 -2.92
N ARG A 154 3.70 15.83 -2.92
CA ARG A 154 4.42 15.34 -4.09
C ARG A 154 3.54 14.38 -4.88
N PRO A 155 3.32 14.62 -6.17
CA PRO A 155 2.56 13.69 -7.00
C PRO A 155 3.42 12.45 -7.27
N ILE A 156 3.03 11.32 -6.69
CA ILE A 156 3.55 10.00 -7.07
C ILE A 156 2.48 9.28 -7.89
N PRO A 157 2.87 8.56 -8.95
CA PRO A 157 1.91 7.78 -9.73
C PRO A 157 1.24 6.72 -8.87
N ARG A 158 -0.07 6.56 -9.04
CA ARG A 158 -0.86 5.60 -8.25
C ARG A 158 -0.34 4.17 -8.34
N PHE A 159 0.10 3.74 -9.52
CA PHE A 159 0.64 2.40 -9.70
C PHE A 159 1.93 2.17 -8.91
N PHE A 160 2.74 3.21 -8.70
CA PHE A 160 3.93 3.13 -7.86
C PHE A 160 3.57 2.99 -6.39
N ASP A 161 2.67 3.84 -5.89
CA ASP A 161 2.17 3.82 -4.52
C ASP A 161 1.58 2.44 -4.16
N GLU A 162 0.63 1.96 -4.97
CA GLU A 162 0.00 0.66 -4.77
C GLU A 162 0.96 -0.52 -4.98
N GLY A 163 1.86 -0.40 -5.95
CA GLY A 163 2.83 -1.45 -6.23
C GLY A 163 3.85 -1.65 -5.10
N VAL A 164 4.31 -0.56 -4.49
CA VAL A 164 5.19 -0.61 -3.32
C VAL A 164 4.43 -1.19 -2.12
N ALA A 165 3.20 -0.75 -1.89
CA ALA A 165 2.39 -1.26 -0.79
C ALA A 165 2.10 -2.76 -0.92
N GLN A 166 1.85 -3.26 -2.14
CA GLN A 166 1.68 -4.69 -2.38
C GLN A 166 2.98 -5.49 -2.24
N LEU A 167 4.13 -4.88 -2.59
CA LEU A 167 5.43 -5.55 -2.48
C LEU A 167 5.79 -5.89 -1.03
N GLU A 168 5.32 -5.09 -0.08
CA GLU A 168 5.56 -5.26 1.35
C GLU A 168 4.59 -6.24 2.03
N GLN A 169 3.54 -6.69 1.35
CA GLN A 169 2.65 -7.74 1.87
C GLN A 169 3.39 -9.06 2.04
N LYS A 170 3.04 -9.82 3.06
CA LYS A 170 3.63 -11.13 3.38
C LYS A 170 2.75 -12.27 2.85
N ASP A 171 2.19 -12.10 1.67
CA ASP A 171 1.32 -13.09 1.02
C ASP A 171 2.07 -13.85 -0.07
N ASP A 172 2.46 -15.08 0.23
CA ASP A 172 3.12 -15.98 -0.74
C ASP A 172 2.22 -16.36 -1.93
N SER A 173 0.90 -16.14 -1.82
CA SER A 173 -0.04 -16.40 -2.92
C SER A 173 0.12 -15.46 -4.10
N LEU A 174 0.83 -14.35 -3.94
CA LEU A 174 1.07 -13.34 -4.97
C LEU A 174 2.16 -13.73 -6.00
N ASN A 175 2.75 -14.90 -5.91
CA ASN A 175 3.80 -15.32 -6.86
C ASN A 175 3.21 -15.85 -8.17
N HIS A 176 2.59 -14.96 -8.95
CA HIS A 176 1.90 -15.28 -10.22
C HIS A 176 2.48 -14.55 -11.45
N MET A 177 3.80 -14.51 -11.58
CA MET A 177 4.46 -13.89 -12.74
C MET A 177 4.01 -14.51 -14.08
N ASP A 178 3.62 -15.78 -14.08
CA ASP A 178 3.01 -16.47 -15.22
C ASP A 178 1.67 -15.83 -15.67
N VAL A 179 0.91 -15.24 -14.74
CA VAL A 179 -0.32 -14.46 -15.05
C VAL A 179 0.06 -13.21 -15.83
N VAL A 180 1.06 -12.46 -15.36
CA VAL A 180 1.57 -11.25 -16.04
C VAL A 180 2.05 -11.61 -17.46
N ALA A 181 2.86 -12.65 -17.57
CA ALA A 181 3.35 -13.10 -18.87
C ALA A 181 2.21 -13.41 -19.86
N ARG A 182 1.15 -14.08 -19.39
CA ARG A 182 -0.06 -14.34 -20.20
C ARG A 182 -0.85 -13.06 -20.54
N LEU A 183 -0.90 -12.07 -19.65
CA LEU A 183 -1.52 -10.78 -19.93
C LEU A 183 -0.77 -10.03 -21.02
N ILE A 184 0.58 -10.01 -20.96
CA ILE A 184 1.44 -9.38 -21.96
C ILE A 184 1.22 -10.02 -23.34
N ILE A 185 1.30 -11.36 -23.45
CA ILE A 185 1.09 -12.07 -24.72
C ILE A 185 -0.31 -11.84 -25.28
N GLY A 186 -1.30 -11.79 -24.39
CA GLY A 186 -2.69 -11.52 -24.77
C GLY A 186 -2.99 -10.07 -25.14
N GLY A 187 -2.01 -9.16 -25.06
CA GLY A 187 -2.21 -7.72 -25.29
C GLY A 187 -3.24 -7.10 -24.35
N ARG A 188 -3.30 -7.59 -23.10
CA ARG A 188 -4.32 -7.20 -22.11
C ARG A 188 -3.76 -6.40 -20.95
N ILE A 189 -2.58 -5.86 -21.11
CA ILE A 189 -1.94 -4.98 -20.12
C ILE A 189 -2.29 -3.52 -20.40
N ILE A 190 -2.16 -2.71 -19.37
CA ILE A 190 -2.21 -1.26 -19.46
C ILE A 190 -0.80 -0.79 -19.85
N PRO A 191 -0.60 -0.04 -20.95
CA PRO A 191 0.71 0.51 -21.27
C PRO A 191 1.26 1.33 -20.09
N LEU A 192 2.56 1.20 -19.79
CA LEU A 192 3.17 1.89 -18.64
C LEU A 192 3.00 3.41 -18.69
N GLN A 193 2.98 3.98 -19.89
CA GLN A 193 2.70 5.42 -20.05
C GLN A 193 1.28 5.79 -19.59
N ASP A 194 0.31 4.90 -19.78
CA ASP A 194 -1.07 5.11 -19.35
C ASP A 194 -1.22 4.86 -17.83
N LEU A 195 -0.39 3.97 -17.24
CA LEU A 195 -0.36 3.74 -15.80
C LEU A 195 0.06 4.99 -15.00
N LEU A 196 0.88 5.87 -15.56
CA LEU A 196 1.30 7.12 -14.91
C LEU A 196 0.11 8.01 -14.54
N ALA A 197 -0.93 8.01 -15.35
CA ALA A 197 -2.12 8.84 -15.18
C ALA A 197 -3.40 8.01 -14.97
N TYR A 198 -3.26 6.73 -14.61
CA TYR A 198 -4.41 5.83 -14.48
C TYR A 198 -5.34 6.26 -13.34
N ASP A 199 -6.59 6.55 -13.69
CA ASP A 199 -7.63 6.91 -12.73
C ASP A 199 -8.42 5.67 -12.30
N LEU A 200 -8.05 5.10 -11.16
CA LEU A 200 -8.74 3.96 -10.55
C LEU A 200 -10.22 4.24 -10.28
N MET A 201 -10.57 5.49 -9.92
CA MET A 201 -11.95 5.84 -9.61
C MET A 201 -12.83 5.86 -10.86
N ALA A 202 -12.28 6.27 -12.00
CA ALA A 202 -12.98 6.18 -13.28
C ALA A 202 -13.28 4.72 -13.69
N HIS A 203 -12.44 3.77 -13.23
CA HIS A 203 -12.55 2.34 -13.57
C HIS A 203 -13.12 1.48 -12.45
N LYS A 204 -13.57 2.05 -11.32
CA LYS A 204 -14.03 1.31 -10.12
C LYS A 204 -15.10 0.24 -10.36
N ASN A 205 -15.88 0.37 -11.43
CA ASN A 205 -16.93 -0.59 -11.81
C ASN A 205 -16.43 -1.68 -12.79
N ASP A 206 -15.18 -1.59 -13.25
CA ASP A 206 -14.55 -2.61 -14.09
C ASP A 206 -13.52 -3.40 -13.26
N ALA A 207 -14.01 -4.41 -12.54
CA ALA A 207 -13.19 -5.25 -11.68
C ALA A 207 -11.99 -5.89 -12.42
N LYS A 208 -12.11 -6.12 -13.74
CA LYS A 208 -11.03 -6.69 -14.53
C LYS A 208 -9.91 -5.68 -14.75
N SER A 209 -10.22 -4.46 -15.16
CA SER A 209 -9.24 -3.39 -15.35
C SER A 209 -8.56 -3.03 -14.03
N VAL A 210 -9.32 -2.99 -12.94
CA VAL A 210 -8.79 -2.77 -11.60
C VAL A 210 -7.82 -3.90 -11.19
N SER A 211 -8.19 -5.18 -11.43
CA SER A 211 -7.31 -6.31 -11.14
C SER A 211 -6.01 -6.27 -11.97
N ILE A 212 -6.09 -5.90 -13.24
CA ILE A 212 -4.91 -5.75 -14.10
C ILE A 212 -4.01 -4.65 -13.55
N PHE A 213 -4.57 -3.50 -13.19
CA PHE A 213 -3.83 -2.39 -12.60
C PHE A 213 -3.01 -2.83 -11.36
N TYR A 214 -3.63 -3.51 -10.41
CA TYR A 214 -2.93 -3.96 -9.18
C TYR A 214 -1.86 -5.01 -9.47
N VAL A 215 -2.15 -5.97 -10.35
CA VAL A 215 -1.18 -6.98 -10.77
C VAL A 215 0.03 -6.33 -11.44
N GLU A 216 -0.19 -5.40 -12.37
CA GLU A 216 0.91 -4.71 -13.04
C GLU A 216 1.70 -3.84 -12.07
N SER A 217 1.04 -3.11 -11.17
CA SER A 217 1.67 -2.29 -10.15
C SER A 217 2.66 -3.09 -9.31
N LEU A 218 2.21 -4.22 -8.74
CA LEU A 218 3.06 -5.13 -7.96
C LEU A 218 4.27 -5.61 -8.77
N TYR A 219 4.03 -6.18 -9.95
CA TYR A 219 5.10 -6.87 -10.67
C TYR A 219 6.09 -5.94 -11.38
N ILE A 220 5.74 -4.68 -11.61
CA ILE A 220 6.70 -3.66 -12.02
C ILE A 220 7.65 -3.33 -10.85
N MET A 221 7.14 -3.17 -9.63
CA MET A 221 7.98 -2.94 -8.45
C MET A 221 8.85 -4.15 -8.12
N ASP A 222 8.28 -5.34 -8.15
CA ASP A 222 9.01 -6.61 -7.97
C ASP A 222 10.17 -6.74 -8.99
N PHE A 223 9.91 -6.44 -10.26
CA PHE A 223 10.94 -6.41 -11.30
C PHE A 223 12.05 -5.42 -11.00
N LEU A 224 11.73 -4.20 -10.61
CA LEU A 224 12.71 -3.17 -10.28
C LEU A 224 13.61 -3.60 -9.12
N VAL A 225 13.01 -4.11 -8.05
CA VAL A 225 13.76 -4.53 -6.85
C VAL A 225 14.57 -5.80 -7.12
N LYS A 226 13.98 -6.83 -7.75
CA LYS A 226 14.67 -8.10 -8.01
C LYS A 226 15.79 -7.99 -9.05
N THR A 227 15.60 -7.14 -10.06
CA THR A 227 16.56 -7.02 -11.16
C THR A 227 17.70 -6.07 -10.85
N TYR A 228 17.40 -4.94 -10.18
CA TYR A 228 18.36 -3.84 -9.97
C TYR A 228 18.76 -3.64 -8.51
N GLY A 229 18.10 -4.33 -7.58
CA GLY A 229 18.40 -4.30 -6.16
C GLY A 229 17.72 -3.16 -5.40
N LYS A 230 17.63 -3.35 -4.08
CA LYS A 230 17.00 -2.40 -3.15
C LYS A 230 17.69 -1.03 -3.14
N ASP A 231 19.01 -0.95 -3.35
CA ASP A 231 19.72 0.33 -3.30
C ASP A 231 19.32 1.28 -4.43
N ALA A 232 19.10 0.78 -5.64
CA ALA A 232 18.59 1.57 -6.76
C ALA A 232 17.14 2.03 -6.49
N PHE A 233 16.33 1.17 -5.86
CA PHE A 233 14.97 1.50 -5.47
C PHE A 233 14.95 2.60 -4.38
N LYS A 234 15.78 2.47 -3.33
CA LYS A 234 15.96 3.52 -2.31
C LYS A 234 16.40 4.85 -2.90
N GLU A 235 17.28 4.82 -3.89
CA GLU A 235 17.70 6.03 -4.59
C GLU A 235 16.55 6.66 -5.37
N MET A 236 15.71 5.86 -6.04
CA MET A 236 14.53 6.35 -6.72
C MET A 236 13.54 7.03 -5.75
N CYS A 237 13.28 6.43 -4.60
CA CYS A 237 12.44 7.04 -3.55
C CYS A 237 13.03 8.36 -3.05
N ARG A 238 14.36 8.47 -2.86
CA ARG A 238 15.03 9.72 -2.49
C ARG A 238 14.87 10.82 -3.54
N ARG A 239 14.98 10.48 -4.80
CA ARG A 239 14.82 11.45 -5.92
C ARG A 239 13.39 11.96 -6.03
N LEU A 240 12.41 11.08 -5.83
CA LEU A 240 11.01 11.49 -5.75
C LEU A 240 10.78 12.47 -4.58
N ARG A 241 11.34 12.16 -3.39
CA ARG A 241 11.34 13.07 -2.23
C ARG A 241 11.97 14.44 -2.57
N ASP A 242 13.08 14.43 -3.31
CA ASP A 242 13.81 15.64 -3.65
C ASP A 242 13.13 16.43 -4.80
N GLY A 243 12.02 15.90 -5.34
CA GLY A 243 11.12 16.59 -6.26
C GLY A 243 11.32 16.29 -7.74
N GLU A 244 12.12 15.27 -8.07
CA GLU A 244 12.15 14.76 -9.44
C GLU A 244 10.79 14.15 -9.82
N SER A 245 10.39 14.27 -11.09
CA SER A 245 9.26 13.50 -11.60
C SER A 245 9.58 12.02 -11.59
N PHE A 246 8.54 11.17 -11.66
CA PHE A 246 8.73 9.71 -11.70
C PHE A 246 9.69 9.28 -12.81
N GLU A 247 9.54 9.82 -14.02
CA GLU A 247 10.40 9.49 -15.16
C GLU A 247 11.85 9.97 -14.94
N GLN A 248 12.05 11.14 -14.33
CA GLN A 248 13.39 11.63 -14.00
C GLN A 248 14.04 10.75 -12.91
N ALA A 249 13.33 10.44 -11.85
CA ALA A 249 13.80 9.59 -10.78
C ALA A 249 14.14 8.18 -11.29
N LEU A 250 13.29 7.60 -12.13
CA LEU A 250 13.55 6.30 -12.80
C LEU A 250 14.86 6.38 -13.59
N LYS A 251 14.97 7.32 -14.52
CA LYS A 251 16.16 7.48 -15.35
C LYS A 251 17.42 7.67 -14.52
N SER A 252 17.37 8.54 -13.52
CA SER A 252 18.55 8.87 -12.72
C SER A 252 19.00 7.72 -11.84
N SER A 253 18.07 6.89 -11.33
CA SER A 253 18.39 5.79 -10.42
C SER A 253 18.81 4.50 -11.12
N TYR A 254 18.37 4.30 -12.36
CA TYR A 254 18.60 3.06 -13.10
C TYR A 254 19.44 3.22 -14.37
N TYR A 255 20.03 4.42 -14.59
CA TYR A 255 20.90 4.68 -15.75
C TYR A 255 22.15 3.77 -15.73
N PRO A 256 22.63 3.26 -16.89
CA PRO A 256 22.11 3.51 -18.24
C PRO A 256 21.02 2.54 -18.70
N THR A 257 20.55 1.64 -17.83
CA THR A 257 19.71 0.51 -18.22
C THR A 257 18.26 0.89 -18.47
N LEU A 258 17.70 1.79 -17.64
CA LEU A 258 16.35 2.32 -17.78
C LEU A 258 16.44 3.84 -17.99
N ASP A 259 16.27 4.30 -19.22
CA ASP A 259 16.37 5.72 -19.57
C ASP A 259 15.02 6.36 -19.92
N SER A 260 13.95 5.57 -19.94
CA SER A 260 12.60 5.99 -20.30
C SER A 260 11.55 4.99 -19.80
N MET A 261 10.28 5.40 -19.79
CA MET A 261 9.15 4.51 -19.52
C MET A 261 9.03 3.38 -20.55
N GLN A 262 9.37 3.67 -21.80
CA GLN A 262 9.38 2.66 -22.86
C GLN A 262 10.44 1.57 -22.57
N THR A 263 11.65 1.98 -22.20
CA THR A 263 12.73 1.04 -21.87
C THR A 263 12.36 0.19 -20.64
N LEU A 264 11.72 0.77 -19.63
CA LEU A 264 11.19 0.04 -18.48
C LEU A 264 10.18 -1.01 -18.95
N GLN A 265 9.20 -0.63 -19.77
CA GLN A 265 8.19 -1.56 -20.30
C GLN A 265 8.81 -2.70 -21.07
N ASP A 266 9.74 -2.42 -21.97
CA ASP A 266 10.39 -3.43 -22.80
C ASP A 266 11.18 -4.45 -21.95
N LYS A 267 11.93 -3.94 -20.95
CA LYS A 267 12.70 -4.77 -20.02
C LYS A 267 11.84 -5.60 -19.10
N TRP A 268 10.75 -5.01 -18.58
CA TRP A 268 9.78 -5.73 -17.78
C TRP A 268 9.10 -6.84 -18.58
N PHE A 269 8.76 -6.61 -19.85
CA PHE A 269 8.19 -7.63 -20.74
C PHE A 269 9.18 -8.77 -21.01
N GLU A 270 10.45 -8.46 -21.25
CA GLU A 270 11.49 -9.46 -21.40
C GLU A 270 11.63 -10.32 -20.13
N TYR A 271 11.59 -9.68 -18.96
CA TYR A 271 11.64 -10.36 -17.68
C TYR A 271 10.43 -11.27 -17.46
N ALA A 272 9.23 -10.78 -17.68
CA ALA A 272 8.00 -11.55 -17.48
C ALA A 272 7.91 -12.77 -18.41
N LYS A 273 8.40 -12.70 -19.64
CA LYS A 273 8.39 -13.82 -20.59
C LYS A 273 9.22 -15.04 -20.14
N GLN A 274 10.14 -14.85 -19.19
CA GLN A 274 10.94 -15.95 -18.66
C GLN A 274 10.13 -16.91 -17.78
N TYR A 275 8.91 -16.52 -17.40
CA TYR A 275 7.99 -17.31 -16.56
C TYR A 275 6.91 -18.05 -17.37
N LEU A 276 7.05 -18.16 -18.68
CA LEU A 276 6.22 -18.98 -19.56
C LEU A 276 6.86 -20.35 -19.76
#